data_a55e5d26b2dc68c689bdef8643854a8a
#
_entry.id   a55e5d26b2dc68c689bdef8643854a8a
#
_cell.length_a   1.000
_cell.length_b   1.000
_cell.length_c   1.000
_cell.angle_alpha   90.00
_cell.angle_beta   90.00
_cell.angle_gamma   90.00
#
_symmetry.space_group_name_H-M   'P 1'
#
loop_
_entity.id
_entity.type
_entity.pdbx_description
1 polymer ?
#
loop_
_entity_poly.entity_id
_entity_poly.type
_entity_poly.pdbx_seq_one_letter_code
_entity_poly.pdbx_strand_id
1 'polypeptide(L)'
;MRNSIVYFCLLVCCITVRAEELKLWYSHPAEEWVEALPLGNSRLGAMIYGNPFEEEIQLNEETVWGGSPYRNDNPEAYGVLSEVRKLIFAGREITAEKLWKEHAFTKQNGMPYQTVGSLKLHFPGHEKYTDYYRDLNIENAVATVSYKVGDVTYTRTLFTSLADNALIIHLEADRPHSIAFEASYSTPFEESAVIASKNRLTLSAKASAHEEVPAAIRLESQARIKTSGGKVESDNGKLIVTEADVVTIYVSAATNFVNYQDVSANESKRVDVILNQVGKKSYRQLLDSHIGKYQQQFGRVKLDLGHSLASQKETPVRLKEFREGKDPALVTLMFQFGRYLLISSSQPGGQPANLQGIWNQHLLAPWDGKYTININTAVS
;
A
#
# COMPACT_ATOMS: atom_id res chain seq x y z
N MET A 1 -70.81 -35.77 -10.05
CA MET A 1 -69.51 -35.66 -10.68
C MET A 1 -68.78 -34.51 -9.99
N ARG A 2 -67.83 -34.85 -9.10
CA ARG A 2 -67.04 -33.82 -8.31
C ARG A 2 -65.73 -33.67 -8.99
N ASN A 3 -65.45 -32.51 -9.60
CA ASN A 3 -64.13 -32.15 -10.16
C ASN A 3 -63.19 -31.77 -9.04
N SER A 4 -62.18 -32.59 -8.79
CA SER A 4 -61.03 -32.22 -7.89
C SER A 4 -59.98 -31.50 -8.72
N ILE A 5 -59.78 -30.20 -8.45
CA ILE A 5 -58.71 -29.42 -9.01
C ILE A 5 -57.49 -29.61 -8.08
N VAL A 6 -56.43 -30.26 -8.62
CA VAL A 6 -55.16 -30.43 -7.95
C VAL A 6 -54.29 -29.19 -8.27
N TYR A 7 -54.05 -28.34 -7.26
CA TYR A 7 -53.07 -27.25 -7.38
C TYR A 7 -51.66 -27.80 -7.21
N PHE A 8 -50.89 -27.74 -8.30
CA PHE A 8 -49.45 -28.02 -8.27
C PHE A 8 -48.71 -26.74 -7.88
N CYS A 9 -48.30 -26.61 -6.61
CA CYS A 9 -47.41 -25.55 -6.17
C CYS A 9 -45.99 -25.81 -6.68
N LEU A 10 -45.58 -25.10 -7.73
CA LEU A 10 -44.15 -25.00 -8.13
C LEU A 10 -43.41 -24.21 -7.07
N LEU A 11 -42.65 -24.89 -6.22
CA LEU A 11 -41.65 -24.26 -5.36
C LEU A 11 -40.48 -23.83 -6.25
N VAL A 12 -40.47 -22.57 -6.68
CA VAL A 12 -39.30 -21.96 -7.30
C VAL A 12 -38.29 -21.72 -6.20
N CYS A 13 -37.31 -22.63 -6.08
CA CYS A 13 -36.16 -22.44 -5.25
C CYS A 13 -35.29 -21.33 -5.89
N CYS A 14 -35.46 -20.06 -5.47
CA CYS A 14 -34.56 -19.01 -5.85
C CYS A 14 -33.18 -19.32 -5.25
N ILE A 15 -32.32 -19.98 -6.02
CA ILE A 15 -30.89 -20.03 -5.73
C ILE A 15 -30.40 -18.59 -5.92
N THR A 16 -30.28 -17.84 -4.83
CA THR A 16 -29.54 -16.57 -4.84
C THR A 16 -28.09 -16.91 -5.12
N VAL A 17 -27.67 -16.83 -6.38
CA VAL A 17 -26.27 -16.81 -6.74
C VAL A 17 -25.72 -15.54 -6.13
N ARG A 18 -25.12 -15.65 -4.95
CA ARG A 18 -24.32 -14.56 -4.39
C ARG A 18 -23.16 -14.38 -5.34
N ALA A 19 -23.05 -13.20 -5.94
CA ALA A 19 -21.83 -12.82 -6.65
C ALA A 19 -20.64 -13.05 -5.72
N GLU A 20 -19.65 -13.79 -6.17
CA GLU A 20 -18.46 -14.06 -5.40
C GLU A 20 -17.71 -12.73 -5.16
N GLU A 21 -17.35 -12.48 -3.92
CA GLU A 21 -16.56 -11.29 -3.58
C GLU A 21 -15.18 -11.37 -4.24
N LEU A 22 -14.79 -10.31 -4.94
CA LEU A 22 -13.45 -10.20 -5.52
C LEU A 22 -12.45 -9.92 -4.39
N LYS A 23 -11.84 -10.97 -3.87
CA LYS A 23 -10.89 -10.87 -2.77
C LYS A 23 -9.69 -11.82 -2.91
N LEU A 24 -8.55 -11.37 -2.43
CA LEU A 24 -7.42 -12.21 -2.07
C LEU A 24 -7.61 -12.62 -0.61
N TRP A 25 -7.52 -13.91 -0.28
CA TRP A 25 -7.66 -14.32 1.11
C TRP A 25 -6.71 -15.47 1.50
N TYR A 26 -6.39 -15.52 2.80
CA TYR A 26 -5.37 -16.40 3.37
C TYR A 26 -5.77 -16.84 4.78
N SER A 27 -5.42 -18.06 5.17
CA SER A 27 -5.61 -18.62 6.52
C SER A 27 -4.39 -18.48 7.42
N HIS A 28 -3.36 -17.76 7.00
CA HIS A 28 -2.13 -17.49 7.75
C HIS A 28 -1.62 -16.06 7.53
N PRO A 29 -0.82 -15.50 8.47
CA PRO A 29 -0.14 -14.21 8.27
C PRO A 29 0.85 -14.26 7.11
N ALA A 30 1.27 -13.10 6.61
CA ALA A 30 2.39 -13.01 5.69
C ALA A 30 3.71 -13.22 6.44
N GLU A 31 4.58 -14.06 5.89
CA GLU A 31 5.94 -14.24 6.35
C GLU A 31 6.92 -13.36 5.58
N GLU A 32 6.63 -13.13 4.29
CA GLU A 32 7.44 -12.30 3.40
C GLU A 32 6.65 -11.10 2.89
N TRP A 33 7.38 -10.05 2.47
CA TRP A 33 6.79 -8.82 1.95
C TRP A 33 5.83 -9.05 0.77
N VAL A 34 6.16 -9.98 -0.13
CA VAL A 34 5.33 -10.31 -1.31
C VAL A 34 4.01 -11.00 -0.96
N GLU A 35 3.85 -11.51 0.25
CA GLU A 35 2.62 -12.11 0.75
C GLU A 35 1.72 -11.10 1.47
N ALA A 36 2.27 -9.92 1.84
CA ALA A 36 1.53 -8.89 2.53
C ALA A 36 0.46 -8.27 1.61
N LEU A 37 -0.64 -7.79 2.21
CA LEU A 37 -1.75 -7.20 1.46
C LEU A 37 -1.43 -5.75 1.11
N PRO A 38 -1.38 -5.39 -0.19
CA PRO A 38 -1.09 -4.02 -0.62
C PRO A 38 -2.31 -3.12 -0.50
N LEU A 39 -2.21 -2.04 0.26
CA LEU A 39 -3.17 -0.93 0.29
C LEU A 39 -2.54 0.33 -0.28
N GLY A 40 -3.32 1.14 -1.01
CA GLY A 40 -2.79 2.36 -1.62
C GLY A 40 -3.87 3.39 -1.96
N ASN A 41 -3.48 4.67 -1.97
CA ASN A 41 -4.32 5.79 -2.40
C ASN A 41 -3.57 6.77 -3.33
N SER A 42 -2.57 6.29 -4.05
CA SER A 42 -1.60 7.01 -4.87
C SER A 42 -0.52 7.78 -4.08
N ARG A 43 -0.86 8.38 -2.96
CA ARG A 43 0.08 9.11 -2.10
C ARG A 43 0.76 8.23 -1.07
N LEU A 44 -0.02 7.38 -0.42
CA LEU A 44 0.42 6.44 0.60
C LEU A 44 0.26 5.01 0.11
N GLY A 45 1.28 4.21 0.28
CA GLY A 45 1.25 2.77 0.16
C GLY A 45 1.42 2.13 1.54
N ALA A 46 0.76 1.00 1.76
CA ALA A 46 0.94 0.19 2.95
C ALA A 46 0.91 -1.29 2.57
N MET A 47 1.83 -2.08 3.12
CA MET A 47 1.84 -3.54 3.02
C MET A 47 1.49 -4.12 4.39
N ILE A 48 0.38 -4.87 4.46
CA ILE A 48 -0.20 -5.38 5.70
C ILE A 48 0.17 -6.85 5.86
N TYR A 49 0.97 -7.19 6.86
CA TYR A 49 1.40 -8.57 7.11
C TYR A 49 0.31 -9.40 7.79
N GLY A 50 -0.49 -8.77 8.66
CA GLY A 50 -1.61 -9.42 9.34
C GLY A 50 -1.18 -10.34 10.48
N ASN A 51 0.01 -10.16 11.06
CA ASN A 51 0.45 -10.99 12.19
C ASN A 51 -0.31 -10.61 13.47
N PRO A 52 -0.92 -11.58 14.17
CA PRO A 52 -1.66 -11.31 15.43
C PRO A 52 -0.82 -10.71 16.55
N PHE A 53 0.41 -11.16 16.71
CA PHE A 53 1.33 -10.80 17.79
C PHE A 53 2.23 -9.61 17.41
N GLU A 54 2.89 -9.66 16.26
CA GLU A 54 3.82 -8.65 15.76
C GLU A 54 3.31 -8.13 14.40
N GLU A 55 2.29 -7.26 14.42
CA GLU A 55 1.82 -6.65 13.17
C GLU A 55 2.85 -5.69 12.62
N GLU A 56 3.19 -5.86 11.36
CA GLU A 56 3.99 -4.92 10.61
C GLU A 56 3.16 -4.29 9.48
N ILE A 57 3.19 -2.97 9.41
CA ILE A 57 2.58 -2.19 8.37
C ILE A 57 3.69 -1.38 7.71
N GLN A 58 4.28 -1.94 6.65
CA GLN A 58 5.34 -1.26 5.90
C GLN A 58 4.71 -0.14 5.07
N LEU A 59 5.32 1.04 5.09
CA LEU A 59 4.77 2.28 4.56
C LEU A 59 5.59 2.85 3.42
N ASN A 60 4.88 3.44 2.46
CA ASN A 60 5.46 4.25 1.39
C ASN A 60 4.73 5.59 1.27
N GLU A 61 5.43 6.58 0.76
CA GLU A 61 4.88 7.86 0.32
C GLU A 61 5.49 8.21 -1.06
N GLU A 62 4.67 8.67 -1.99
CA GLU A 62 5.01 8.80 -3.43
C GLU A 62 6.23 9.67 -3.73
N THR A 63 6.63 10.55 -2.80
CA THR A 63 7.72 11.51 -2.99
C THR A 63 8.97 11.22 -2.16
N VAL A 64 9.08 10.05 -1.52
CA VAL A 64 10.29 9.63 -0.81
C VAL A 64 11.29 9.05 -1.81
N TRP A 65 12.18 9.91 -2.30
CA TRP A 65 13.25 9.58 -3.24
C TRP A 65 14.61 9.90 -2.63
N GLY A 66 15.62 9.12 -2.99
CA GLY A 66 17.01 9.42 -2.64
C GLY A 66 17.52 10.71 -3.31
N GLY A 67 18.64 11.22 -2.85
CA GLY A 67 19.30 12.39 -3.43
C GLY A 67 18.56 13.72 -3.23
N SER A 68 18.70 14.60 -4.20
CA SER A 68 18.13 15.96 -4.24
C SER A 68 17.86 16.37 -5.70
N PRO A 69 17.20 17.52 -5.95
CA PRO A 69 17.12 18.08 -7.29
C PRO A 69 18.53 18.26 -7.89
N TYR A 70 18.76 17.72 -9.07
CA TYR A 70 20.05 17.79 -9.79
C TYR A 70 19.82 17.85 -11.29
N ARG A 71 20.87 18.26 -12.04
CA ARG A 71 20.89 18.19 -13.49
C ARG A 71 21.58 16.90 -13.90
N ASN A 72 20.88 16.08 -14.71
CA ASN A 72 21.39 14.81 -15.23
C ASN A 72 21.62 14.86 -16.76
N ASP A 73 21.64 16.06 -17.35
CA ASP A 73 22.04 16.24 -18.74
C ASP A 73 23.57 16.36 -18.83
N ASN A 74 24.16 15.69 -19.83
CA ASN A 74 25.56 15.83 -20.13
C ASN A 74 25.74 16.82 -21.30
N PRO A 75 26.27 18.03 -21.05
CA PRO A 75 26.42 19.05 -22.09
C PRO A 75 27.41 18.65 -23.20
N GLU A 76 28.33 17.71 -22.94
CA GLU A 76 29.31 17.23 -23.95
C GLU A 76 28.66 16.37 -25.00
N ALA A 77 27.50 15.75 -24.71
CA ALA A 77 26.79 14.84 -25.64
C ALA A 77 26.50 15.49 -27.00
N TYR A 78 26.15 16.77 -27.01
CA TYR A 78 25.86 17.50 -28.25
C TYR A 78 27.08 17.62 -29.13
N GLY A 79 28.28 17.85 -28.56
CA GLY A 79 29.53 18.02 -29.25
C GLY A 79 29.98 16.80 -30.06
N VAL A 80 29.67 15.59 -29.54
CA VAL A 80 30.08 14.33 -30.20
C VAL A 80 29.00 13.74 -31.10
N LEU A 81 27.77 14.24 -31.09
CA LEU A 81 26.64 13.66 -31.81
C LEU A 81 26.86 13.52 -33.32
N SER A 82 27.47 14.51 -33.97
CA SER A 82 27.77 14.46 -35.41
C SER A 82 28.75 13.36 -35.77
N GLU A 83 29.80 13.16 -34.97
CA GLU A 83 30.80 12.15 -35.19
C GLU A 83 30.24 10.75 -34.93
N VAL A 84 29.45 10.59 -33.85
CA VAL A 84 28.73 9.33 -33.56
C VAL A 84 27.87 8.90 -34.75
N ARG A 85 27.11 9.84 -35.34
CA ARG A 85 26.29 9.56 -36.54
C ARG A 85 27.12 9.12 -37.74
N LYS A 86 28.23 9.80 -38.02
CA LYS A 86 29.16 9.41 -39.14
C LYS A 86 29.69 8.01 -38.91
N LEU A 87 30.10 7.68 -37.70
CA LEU A 87 30.62 6.36 -37.36
C LEU A 87 29.58 5.25 -37.58
N ILE A 88 28.33 5.50 -37.14
CA ILE A 88 27.20 4.57 -37.35
C ILE A 88 26.96 4.36 -38.85
N PHE A 89 26.85 5.44 -39.64
CA PHE A 89 26.65 5.32 -41.09
C PHE A 89 27.82 4.70 -41.84
N ALA A 90 29.03 4.72 -41.27
CA ALA A 90 30.22 4.04 -41.78
C ALA A 90 30.35 2.57 -41.34
N GLY A 91 29.36 2.02 -40.62
CA GLY A 91 29.39 0.65 -40.08
C GLY A 91 30.41 0.46 -38.94
N ARG A 92 30.82 1.54 -38.29
CA ARG A 92 31.79 1.53 -37.17
C ARG A 92 31.07 1.67 -35.80
N GLU A 93 30.09 0.83 -35.54
CA GLU A 93 29.17 0.91 -34.40
C GLU A 93 29.90 0.82 -33.06
N ILE A 94 30.88 -0.10 -32.91
CA ILE A 94 31.67 -0.24 -31.67
C ILE A 94 32.42 1.07 -31.33
N THR A 95 32.98 1.74 -32.37
CA THR A 95 33.68 3.02 -32.15
C THR A 95 32.72 4.13 -31.79
N ALA A 96 31.54 4.14 -32.42
CA ALA A 96 30.47 5.07 -32.11
C ALA A 96 29.97 4.90 -30.65
N GLU A 97 29.76 3.67 -30.22
CA GLU A 97 29.35 3.34 -28.85
C GLU A 97 30.38 3.80 -27.82
N LYS A 98 31.67 3.55 -28.08
CA LYS A 98 32.76 3.99 -27.21
C LYS A 98 32.77 5.52 -27.05
N LEU A 99 32.72 6.25 -28.17
CA LEU A 99 32.71 7.71 -28.18
C LEU A 99 31.48 8.25 -27.44
N TRP A 100 30.30 7.63 -27.62
CA TRP A 100 29.07 8.00 -26.93
C TRP A 100 29.18 7.78 -25.43
N LYS A 101 29.69 6.62 -24.99
CA LYS A 101 29.88 6.31 -23.57
C LYS A 101 30.83 7.28 -22.86
N GLU A 102 31.90 7.68 -23.54
CA GLU A 102 32.91 8.58 -22.98
C GLU A 102 32.40 10.01 -22.80
N HIS A 103 31.50 10.51 -23.68
CA HIS A 103 31.16 11.93 -23.73
C HIS A 103 29.67 12.22 -23.54
N ALA A 104 28.77 11.24 -23.64
CA ALA A 104 27.34 11.50 -23.61
C ALA A 104 26.61 10.88 -22.44
N PHE A 105 27.18 9.88 -21.79
CA PHE A 105 26.54 9.29 -20.62
C PHE A 105 26.54 10.28 -19.45
N THR A 106 25.49 10.24 -18.69
CA THR A 106 25.36 10.97 -17.43
C THR A 106 26.15 10.26 -16.33
N LYS A 107 26.57 11.01 -15.30
CA LYS A 107 27.28 10.43 -14.14
C LYS A 107 26.34 9.64 -13.23
N GLN A 108 25.08 10.05 -13.20
CA GLN A 108 24.05 9.43 -12.37
C GLN A 108 23.06 8.65 -13.24
N ASN A 109 22.58 7.50 -12.73
CA ASN A 109 21.57 6.69 -13.39
C ASN A 109 20.13 7.09 -13.01
N GLY A 110 19.98 7.99 -12.06
CA GLY A 110 18.73 8.47 -11.48
C GLY A 110 18.62 8.12 -10.00
N MET A 111 17.70 8.77 -9.32
CA MET A 111 17.52 8.60 -7.88
C MET A 111 16.58 7.43 -7.57
N PRO A 112 16.84 6.64 -6.51
CA PRO A 112 15.98 5.52 -6.11
C PRO A 112 14.74 5.98 -5.36
N TYR A 113 13.61 5.33 -5.65
CA TYR A 113 12.42 5.39 -4.84
C TYR A 113 12.61 4.60 -3.53
N GLN A 114 12.28 5.18 -2.37
CA GLN A 114 12.63 4.63 -1.07
C GLN A 114 11.41 4.39 -0.20
N THR A 115 11.54 3.46 0.75
CA THR A 115 10.51 3.19 1.78
C THR A 115 10.46 4.31 2.82
N VAL A 116 9.33 4.47 3.51
CA VAL A 116 9.23 5.28 4.75
C VAL A 116 9.79 4.50 5.95
N GLY A 117 9.60 3.19 5.95
CA GLY A 117 9.80 2.28 7.06
C GLY A 117 8.47 1.61 7.47
N SER A 118 8.34 1.19 8.71
CA SER A 118 7.19 0.43 9.18
C SER A 118 6.60 0.97 10.48
N LEU A 119 5.28 1.05 10.55
CA LEU A 119 4.54 1.10 11.81
C LEU A 119 4.41 -0.32 12.34
N LYS A 120 4.83 -0.57 13.58
CA LYS A 120 4.77 -1.87 14.25
C LYS A 120 3.78 -1.82 15.40
N LEU A 121 2.94 -2.84 15.50
CA LEU A 121 2.01 -3.01 16.61
C LEU A 121 2.30 -4.35 17.27
N HIS A 122 2.77 -4.31 18.50
CA HIS A 122 3.08 -5.48 19.33
C HIS A 122 1.93 -5.75 20.29
N PHE A 123 1.33 -6.95 20.22
CA PHE A 123 0.19 -7.38 21.02
C PHE A 123 0.60 -8.46 22.02
N PRO A 124 1.01 -8.11 23.25
CA PRO A 124 1.41 -9.12 24.25
C PRO A 124 0.29 -10.13 24.52
N GLY A 125 0.64 -11.42 24.53
CA GLY A 125 -0.31 -12.50 24.77
C GLY A 125 -1.03 -13.02 23.52
N HIS A 126 -0.77 -12.48 22.33
CA HIS A 126 -1.36 -12.95 21.08
C HIS A 126 -0.48 -13.92 20.29
N GLU A 127 0.56 -14.49 20.90
CA GLU A 127 1.46 -15.48 20.28
C GLU A 127 0.74 -16.78 19.91
N LYS A 128 -0.31 -17.13 20.68
CA LYS A 128 -1.15 -18.30 20.43
C LYS A 128 -2.56 -17.86 20.04
N TYR A 129 -2.89 -18.09 18.79
CA TYR A 129 -4.19 -17.71 18.23
C TYR A 129 -4.79 -18.89 17.44
N THR A 130 -6.10 -18.80 17.19
CA THR A 130 -6.88 -19.74 16.37
C THR A 130 -7.80 -18.98 15.42
N ASP A 131 -8.50 -19.67 14.56
CA ASP A 131 -9.52 -19.12 13.64
C ASP A 131 -9.00 -17.92 12.83
N TYR A 132 -7.76 -18.01 12.38
CA TYR A 132 -7.10 -16.92 11.65
C TYR A 132 -7.68 -16.78 10.23
N TYR A 133 -7.92 -15.55 9.86
CA TYR A 133 -8.33 -15.16 8.51
C TYR A 133 -7.78 -13.77 8.17
N ARG A 134 -7.29 -13.58 6.96
CA ARG A 134 -7.05 -12.25 6.40
C ARG A 134 -7.47 -12.19 4.94
N ASP A 135 -7.97 -11.03 4.52
CA ASP A 135 -8.30 -10.76 3.14
C ASP A 135 -8.01 -9.33 2.70
N LEU A 136 -7.95 -9.15 1.39
CA LEU A 136 -8.07 -7.88 0.71
C LEU A 136 -9.28 -7.94 -0.21
N ASN A 137 -10.36 -7.26 0.17
CA ASN A 137 -11.51 -7.07 -0.69
C ASN A 137 -11.18 -5.97 -1.71
N ILE A 138 -10.95 -6.35 -2.97
CA ILE A 138 -10.57 -5.40 -4.02
C ILE A 138 -11.75 -4.63 -4.61
N GLU A 139 -13.00 -4.98 -4.31
CA GLU A 139 -14.17 -4.20 -4.69
C GLU A 139 -14.32 -2.94 -3.84
N ASN A 140 -13.84 -2.99 -2.60
CA ASN A 140 -13.92 -1.91 -1.62
C ASN A 140 -12.56 -1.31 -1.26
N ALA A 141 -11.46 -1.94 -1.69
CA ALA A 141 -10.08 -1.60 -1.33
C ALA A 141 -9.86 -1.58 0.21
N VAL A 142 -10.37 -2.62 0.88
CA VAL A 142 -10.32 -2.79 2.34
C VAL A 142 -9.65 -4.12 2.67
N ALA A 143 -8.69 -4.11 3.57
CA ALA A 143 -8.09 -5.30 4.15
C ALA A 143 -8.72 -5.62 5.50
N THR A 144 -8.92 -6.89 5.79
CA THR A 144 -9.42 -7.39 7.07
C THR A 144 -8.49 -8.47 7.61
N VAL A 145 -8.21 -8.45 8.91
CA VAL A 145 -7.53 -9.51 9.64
C VAL A 145 -8.39 -9.89 10.84
N SER A 146 -8.72 -11.16 10.99
CA SER A 146 -9.51 -11.66 12.10
C SER A 146 -8.88 -12.91 12.70
N TYR A 147 -8.87 -13.03 14.02
CA TYR A 147 -8.33 -14.18 14.74
C TYR A 147 -8.89 -14.23 16.16
N LYS A 148 -8.70 -15.36 16.84
CA LYS A 148 -9.06 -15.53 18.25
C LYS A 148 -7.85 -15.75 19.14
N VAL A 149 -7.89 -15.15 20.33
CA VAL A 149 -7.00 -15.44 21.46
C VAL A 149 -7.86 -15.86 22.64
N GLY A 150 -7.74 -17.11 23.07
CA GLY A 150 -8.71 -17.69 24.00
C GLY A 150 -10.14 -17.63 23.44
N ASP A 151 -11.05 -16.99 24.18
CA ASP A 151 -12.45 -16.81 23.76
C ASP A 151 -12.74 -15.44 23.14
N VAL A 152 -11.73 -14.61 22.91
CA VAL A 152 -11.90 -13.26 22.36
C VAL A 152 -11.57 -13.24 20.87
N THR A 153 -12.49 -12.73 20.05
CA THR A 153 -12.27 -12.49 18.64
C THR A 153 -11.81 -11.06 18.41
N TYR A 154 -10.69 -10.92 17.74
CA TYR A 154 -10.11 -9.64 17.33
C TYR A 154 -10.28 -9.44 15.83
N THR A 155 -10.69 -8.24 15.45
CA THR A 155 -10.80 -7.83 14.03
C THR A 155 -10.03 -6.54 13.80
N ARG A 156 -9.22 -6.50 12.77
CA ARG A 156 -8.53 -5.32 12.26
C ARG A 156 -9.04 -5.02 10.86
N THR A 157 -9.56 -3.82 10.64
CA THR A 157 -9.97 -3.33 9.31
C THR A 157 -9.05 -2.21 8.90
N LEU A 158 -8.43 -2.33 7.73
CA LEU A 158 -7.43 -1.38 7.25
C LEU A 158 -7.75 -0.91 5.84
N PHE A 159 -7.59 0.40 5.59
CA PHE A 159 -7.71 0.98 4.25
C PHE A 159 -6.93 2.29 4.15
N THR A 160 -6.37 2.56 2.97
CA THR A 160 -5.79 3.86 2.63
C THR A 160 -6.86 4.70 1.94
N SER A 161 -7.38 5.71 2.63
CA SER A 161 -8.50 6.50 2.12
C SER A 161 -8.10 7.34 0.89
N LEU A 162 -8.73 7.08 -0.25
CA LEU A 162 -8.65 7.92 -1.46
C LEU A 162 -9.28 9.31 -1.25
N ALA A 163 -10.22 9.43 -0.32
CA ALA A 163 -10.92 10.67 -0.04
C ALA A 163 -10.17 11.56 0.96
N ASP A 164 -9.41 10.95 1.89
CA ASP A 164 -8.87 11.63 3.07
C ASP A 164 -7.34 11.64 3.16
N ASN A 165 -6.64 10.99 2.23
CA ASN A 165 -5.16 10.91 2.16
C ASN A 165 -4.49 10.36 3.43
N ALA A 166 -5.13 9.40 4.08
CA ALA A 166 -4.63 8.75 5.28
C ALA A 166 -4.85 7.24 5.23
N LEU A 167 -3.99 6.47 5.88
CA LEU A 167 -4.24 5.08 6.24
C LEU A 167 -5.05 5.06 7.55
N ILE A 168 -6.12 4.30 7.55
CA ILE A 168 -6.99 4.07 8.69
C ILE A 168 -6.83 2.61 9.12
N ILE A 169 -6.56 2.40 10.41
CA ILE A 169 -6.46 1.09 11.03
C ILE A 169 -7.49 1.07 12.16
N HIS A 170 -8.49 0.23 12.03
CA HIS A 170 -9.55 0.11 13.01
C HIS A 170 -9.51 -1.28 13.65
N LEU A 171 -9.44 -1.30 14.98
CA LEU A 171 -9.34 -2.52 15.78
C LEU A 171 -10.57 -2.64 16.67
N GLU A 172 -11.20 -3.79 16.63
CA GLU A 172 -12.34 -4.18 17.46
C GLU A 172 -12.09 -5.53 18.10
N ALA A 173 -12.67 -5.74 19.29
CA ALA A 173 -12.75 -7.02 19.96
C ALA A 173 -14.20 -7.32 20.34
N ASP A 174 -14.62 -8.59 20.33
CA ASP A 174 -15.98 -8.98 20.71
C ASP A 174 -16.24 -8.94 22.22
N ARG A 175 -15.23 -8.55 23.01
CA ARG A 175 -15.33 -8.30 24.46
C ARG A 175 -14.76 -6.93 24.81
N PRO A 176 -15.39 -6.19 25.72
CA PRO A 176 -14.87 -4.90 26.17
C PRO A 176 -13.54 -5.04 26.90
N HIS A 177 -12.76 -3.94 26.91
CA HIS A 177 -11.45 -3.84 27.60
C HIS A 177 -10.41 -4.86 27.17
N SER A 178 -10.52 -5.44 25.96
CA SER A 178 -9.66 -6.52 25.50
C SER A 178 -8.51 -6.07 24.59
N ILE A 179 -8.50 -4.82 24.13
CA ILE A 179 -7.48 -4.35 23.20
C ILE A 179 -6.34 -3.69 23.98
N ALA A 180 -5.15 -4.31 23.90
CA ALA A 180 -3.91 -3.77 24.46
C ALA A 180 -2.76 -4.03 23.47
N PHE A 181 -1.93 -3.02 23.21
CA PHE A 181 -0.75 -3.15 22.34
C PHE A 181 0.23 -1.99 22.53
N GLU A 182 1.46 -2.18 22.05
CA GLU A 182 2.46 -1.14 21.88
C GLU A 182 2.59 -0.77 20.40
N ALA A 183 2.61 0.53 20.09
CA ALA A 183 2.89 1.03 18.75
C ALA A 183 4.26 1.71 18.69
N SER A 184 5.05 1.37 17.67
CA SER A 184 6.38 1.94 17.42
C SER A 184 6.63 2.14 15.93
N TYR A 185 7.60 2.97 15.57
CA TYR A 185 8.12 3.06 14.21
C TYR A 185 9.51 2.42 14.10
N SER A 186 9.78 1.85 12.94
CA SER A 186 11.13 1.50 12.48
C SER A 186 11.36 2.06 11.08
N THR A 187 12.58 2.48 10.79
CA THR A 187 12.97 2.99 9.48
C THR A 187 14.42 2.61 9.18
N PRO A 188 14.78 2.37 7.91
CA PRO A 188 16.17 2.10 7.53
C PRO A 188 17.01 3.37 7.38
N PHE A 189 16.44 4.57 7.53
CA PHE A 189 17.19 5.82 7.41
C PHE A 189 18.06 6.08 8.64
N GLU A 190 19.34 6.40 8.41
CA GLU A 190 20.31 6.70 9.46
C GLU A 190 19.96 8.00 10.19
N GLU A 191 19.63 9.06 9.44
CA GLU A 191 19.19 10.34 9.99
C GLU A 191 17.67 10.24 10.29
N SER A 192 17.31 9.72 11.46
CA SER A 192 15.91 9.57 11.85
C SER A 192 15.69 9.76 13.35
N ALA A 193 14.47 10.13 13.71
CA ALA A 193 14.01 10.23 15.09
C ALA A 193 12.57 9.76 15.23
N VAL A 194 12.26 9.04 16.32
CA VAL A 194 10.90 8.64 16.69
C VAL A 194 10.54 9.29 18.02
N ILE A 195 9.42 10.02 18.04
CA ILE A 195 8.92 10.73 19.22
C ILE A 195 7.48 10.29 19.48
N ALA A 196 7.22 9.83 20.70
CA ALA A 196 5.87 9.58 21.21
C ALA A 196 5.46 10.71 22.17
N SER A 197 4.26 11.24 21.99
CA SER A 197 3.71 12.30 22.86
C SER A 197 2.18 12.22 22.89
N LYS A 198 1.62 12.07 24.07
CA LYS A 198 0.17 11.86 24.27
C LYS A 198 -0.30 10.63 23.46
N ASN A 199 -1.10 10.87 22.42
CA ASN A 199 -1.63 9.83 21.53
C ASN A 199 -1.04 9.89 20.12
N ARG A 200 0.12 10.58 19.95
CA ARG A 200 0.82 10.77 18.69
C ARG A 200 2.18 10.09 18.72
N LEU A 201 2.46 9.32 17.70
CA LEU A 201 3.77 8.76 17.39
C LEU A 201 4.25 9.39 16.09
N THR A 202 5.43 9.99 16.09
CA THR A 202 6.01 10.72 14.96
C THR A 202 7.36 10.11 14.60
N LEU A 203 7.51 9.73 13.35
CA LEU A 203 8.79 9.42 12.71
C LEU A 203 9.18 10.60 11.83
N SER A 204 10.35 11.18 12.09
CA SER A 204 11.01 12.15 11.20
C SER A 204 12.27 11.52 10.65
N ALA A 205 12.52 11.64 9.36
CA ALA A 205 13.72 11.09 8.73
C ALA A 205 14.14 11.91 7.50
N LYS A 206 15.36 11.63 7.05
CA LYS A 206 15.93 12.17 5.83
C LYS A 206 16.30 11.02 4.90
N ALA A 207 15.86 11.10 3.65
CA ALA A 207 16.17 10.12 2.62
C ALA A 207 17.69 9.95 2.41
N SER A 208 18.09 8.89 1.70
CA SER A 208 19.50 8.59 1.49
C SER A 208 20.12 9.44 0.38
N ALA A 209 21.41 9.75 0.49
CA ALA A 209 22.21 10.19 -0.65
C ALA A 209 22.36 9.03 -1.65
N HIS A 210 22.56 9.33 -2.93
CA HIS A 210 22.77 8.33 -3.97
C HIS A 210 23.69 8.88 -5.07
N GLU A 211 24.62 8.05 -5.58
CA GLU A 211 25.54 8.37 -6.71
C GLU A 211 26.14 9.79 -6.60
N GLU A 212 26.70 10.12 -5.45
CA GLU A 212 27.33 11.43 -5.13
C GLU A 212 26.31 12.60 -5.05
N VAL A 213 25.02 12.38 -5.24
CA VAL A 213 23.97 13.38 -5.04
C VAL A 213 23.55 13.37 -3.56
N PRO A 214 23.76 14.48 -2.82
CA PRO A 214 23.43 14.54 -1.40
C PRO A 214 21.93 14.47 -1.18
N ALA A 215 21.51 13.88 -0.06
CA ALA A 215 20.11 13.80 0.31
C ALA A 215 19.53 15.18 0.68
N ALA A 216 18.33 15.48 0.16
CA ALA A 216 17.59 16.71 0.53
C ALA A 216 16.11 16.44 0.86
N ILE A 217 15.60 15.26 0.58
CA ILE A 217 14.23 14.89 0.93
C ILE A 217 14.15 14.59 2.42
N ARG A 218 13.34 15.38 3.13
CA ARG A 218 12.92 15.13 4.51
C ARG A 218 11.50 14.58 4.48
N LEU A 219 11.21 13.64 5.36
CA LEU A 219 9.91 13.05 5.54
C LEU A 219 9.45 13.12 7.00
N GLU A 220 8.15 13.17 7.17
CA GLU A 220 7.50 12.90 8.44
C GLU A 220 6.34 11.92 8.22
N SER A 221 6.24 10.90 9.09
CA SER A 221 5.09 10.03 9.23
C SER A 221 4.55 10.13 10.65
N GLN A 222 3.24 10.33 10.79
CA GLN A 222 2.57 10.34 12.09
C GLN A 222 1.51 9.26 12.15
N ALA A 223 1.45 8.58 13.31
CA ALA A 223 0.33 7.75 13.73
C ALA A 223 -0.37 8.43 14.92
N ARG A 224 -1.69 8.62 14.84
CA ARG A 224 -2.51 9.18 15.94
C ARG A 224 -3.53 8.16 16.36
N ILE A 225 -3.54 7.82 17.65
CA ILE A 225 -4.42 6.80 18.24
C ILE A 225 -5.61 7.47 18.90
N LYS A 226 -6.81 6.96 18.61
CA LYS A 226 -8.06 7.30 19.28
C LYS A 226 -8.68 6.01 19.81
N THR A 227 -9.02 5.98 21.09
CA THR A 227 -9.65 4.85 21.75
C THR A 227 -11.09 5.16 22.19
N SER A 228 -11.92 4.13 22.27
CA SER A 228 -13.12 4.07 23.06
C SER A 228 -12.84 3.11 24.19
N GLY A 229 -13.05 3.52 25.43
CA GLY A 229 -12.53 2.79 26.58
C GLY A 229 -11.01 2.83 26.71
N GLY A 230 -10.47 2.36 27.82
CA GLY A 230 -9.05 2.26 28.09
C GLY A 230 -8.28 3.57 28.05
N LYS A 231 -6.98 3.50 27.83
CA LYS A 231 -6.08 4.67 27.79
C LYS A 231 -4.95 4.50 26.78
N VAL A 232 -4.36 5.63 26.39
CA VAL A 232 -3.14 5.71 25.57
C VAL A 232 -2.10 6.48 26.37
N GLU A 233 -0.94 5.89 26.53
CA GLU A 233 0.22 6.49 27.20
C GLU A 233 1.41 6.52 26.23
N SER A 234 2.34 7.47 26.43
CA SER A 234 3.58 7.56 25.67
C SER A 234 4.77 7.24 26.56
N ASP A 235 5.63 6.32 26.13
CA ASP A 235 6.85 5.95 26.81
C ASP A 235 7.97 5.62 25.82
N ASN A 236 9.14 6.20 26.03
CA ASN A 236 10.38 5.87 25.30
C ASN A 236 10.23 5.68 23.77
N GLY A 237 9.51 6.63 23.11
CA GLY A 237 9.31 6.56 21.65
C GLY A 237 8.24 5.57 21.21
N LYS A 238 7.42 5.05 22.13
CA LYS A 238 6.28 4.16 21.87
C LYS A 238 4.98 4.75 22.38
N LEU A 239 3.86 4.34 21.80
CA LEU A 239 2.53 4.51 22.38
C LEU A 239 2.04 3.17 22.93
N ILE A 240 1.52 3.19 24.14
CA ILE A 240 0.99 2.01 24.85
C ILE A 240 -0.51 2.20 25.01
N VAL A 241 -1.28 1.28 24.43
CA VAL A 241 -2.74 1.20 24.57
C VAL A 241 -3.07 0.08 25.55
N THR A 242 -3.96 0.35 26.50
CA THR A 242 -4.42 -0.63 27.50
C THR A 242 -5.93 -0.57 27.66
N GLU A 243 -6.56 -1.74 27.82
CA GLU A 243 -7.97 -1.93 28.17
C GLU A 243 -8.96 -1.18 27.26
N ALA A 244 -8.65 -1.04 25.96
CA ALA A 244 -9.55 -0.37 25.03
C ALA A 244 -10.64 -1.33 24.50
N ASP A 245 -11.83 -0.77 24.22
CA ASP A 245 -12.93 -1.49 23.58
C ASP A 245 -12.78 -1.42 22.05
N VAL A 246 -12.45 -0.24 21.54
CA VAL A 246 -12.22 0.03 20.12
C VAL A 246 -11.04 0.98 19.98
N VAL A 247 -10.22 0.75 18.97
CA VAL A 247 -9.09 1.63 18.63
C VAL A 247 -9.15 2.01 17.17
N THR A 248 -8.92 3.30 16.87
CA THR A 248 -8.68 3.75 15.50
C THR A 248 -7.35 4.47 15.44
N ILE A 249 -6.45 4.01 14.56
CA ILE A 249 -5.16 4.65 14.30
C ILE A 249 -5.26 5.34 12.94
N TYR A 250 -4.91 6.62 12.90
CA TYR A 250 -4.82 7.43 11.69
C TYR A 250 -3.36 7.65 11.35
N VAL A 251 -2.93 7.23 10.15
CA VAL A 251 -1.53 7.37 9.71
C VAL A 251 -1.49 8.23 8.46
N SER A 252 -0.59 9.19 8.43
CA SER A 252 -0.25 9.92 7.21
C SER A 252 1.24 10.19 7.16
N ALA A 253 1.79 10.29 5.97
CA ALA A 253 3.17 10.70 5.73
C ALA A 253 3.22 11.78 4.66
N ALA A 254 4.26 12.59 4.69
CA ALA A 254 4.54 13.60 3.68
C ALA A 254 6.04 13.93 3.66
N THR A 255 6.49 14.50 2.55
CA THR A 255 7.85 15.02 2.41
C THR A 255 7.85 16.53 2.20
N ASN A 256 9.05 17.10 2.17
CA ASN A 256 9.30 18.47 1.77
C ASN A 256 9.28 18.69 0.25
N PHE A 257 8.98 17.67 -0.57
CA PHE A 257 8.91 17.76 -2.03
C PHE A 257 7.75 18.66 -2.49
N VAL A 258 8.03 19.60 -3.37
CA VAL A 258 7.05 20.44 -4.09
C VAL A 258 6.99 20.04 -5.56
N ASN A 259 8.17 19.98 -6.20
CA ASN A 259 8.37 19.52 -7.57
C ASN A 259 9.83 19.13 -7.78
N TYR A 260 10.20 18.69 -8.98
CA TYR A 260 11.54 18.21 -9.31
C TYR A 260 12.68 19.23 -9.12
N GLN A 261 12.38 20.50 -8.90
CA GLN A 261 13.35 21.57 -8.64
C GLN A 261 13.25 22.15 -7.21
N ASP A 262 12.16 21.87 -6.51
CA ASP A 262 11.83 22.50 -5.23
C ASP A 262 11.47 21.47 -4.16
N VAL A 263 12.23 21.47 -3.08
CA VAL A 263 12.06 20.64 -1.89
C VAL A 263 11.91 21.51 -0.64
N SER A 264 11.21 22.64 -0.73
CA SER A 264 11.09 23.63 0.34
C SER A 264 9.83 23.51 1.20
N ALA A 265 8.92 22.56 0.91
CA ALA A 265 7.72 22.40 1.71
C ALA A 265 8.00 21.97 3.15
N ASN A 266 7.00 22.15 4.01
CA ASN A 266 7.04 21.69 5.39
C ASN A 266 6.25 20.39 5.53
N GLU A 267 6.96 19.28 5.68
CA GLU A 267 6.45 17.93 5.80
C GLU A 267 5.53 17.76 7.02
N SER A 268 5.93 18.26 8.17
CA SER A 268 5.15 18.22 9.41
C SER A 268 3.78 18.91 9.27
N LYS A 269 3.79 20.13 8.70
CA LYS A 269 2.53 20.87 8.49
C LYS A 269 1.59 20.14 7.55
N ARG A 270 2.12 19.50 6.51
CA ARG A 270 1.32 18.71 5.56
C ARG A 270 0.63 17.54 6.25
N VAL A 271 1.38 16.77 7.06
CA VAL A 271 0.84 15.65 7.84
C VAL A 271 -0.20 16.13 8.86
N ASP A 272 0.09 17.21 9.59
CA ASP A 272 -0.82 17.78 10.58
C ASP A 272 -2.15 18.24 9.96
N VAL A 273 -2.14 18.86 8.80
CA VAL A 273 -3.36 19.30 8.08
C VAL A 273 -4.24 18.08 7.76
N ILE A 274 -3.67 17.01 7.23
CA ILE A 274 -4.41 15.79 6.89
C ILE A 274 -5.00 15.15 8.14
N LEU A 275 -4.18 14.87 9.15
CA LEU A 275 -4.62 14.15 10.35
C LEU A 275 -5.58 14.96 11.22
N ASN A 276 -5.50 16.30 11.21
CA ASN A 276 -6.47 17.17 11.86
C ASN A 276 -7.86 17.13 11.19
N GLN A 277 -7.91 16.92 9.87
CA GLN A 277 -9.18 16.76 9.14
C GLN A 277 -9.77 15.36 9.35
N VAL A 278 -8.95 14.33 9.24
CA VAL A 278 -9.33 12.92 9.44
C VAL A 278 -9.87 12.69 10.86
N GLY A 279 -9.19 13.23 11.88
CA GLY A 279 -9.58 13.07 13.29
C GLY A 279 -10.96 13.66 13.66
N LYS A 280 -11.54 14.52 12.82
CA LYS A 280 -12.90 15.09 13.00
C LYS A 280 -14.00 14.16 12.51
N LYS A 281 -13.67 13.15 11.69
CA LYS A 281 -14.63 12.21 11.13
C LYS A 281 -14.75 10.97 12.00
N SER A 282 -15.92 10.34 11.99
CA SER A 282 -16.09 9.00 12.54
C SER A 282 -15.45 7.96 11.61
N TYR A 283 -15.11 6.78 12.15
CA TYR A 283 -14.64 5.65 11.36
C TYR A 283 -15.60 5.33 10.21
N ARG A 284 -16.91 5.30 10.47
CA ARG A 284 -17.93 5.02 9.46
C ARG A 284 -17.91 6.04 8.31
N GLN A 285 -17.80 7.34 8.63
CA GLN A 285 -17.70 8.38 7.61
C GLN A 285 -16.44 8.23 6.75
N LEU A 286 -15.30 7.85 7.34
CA LEU A 286 -14.06 7.60 6.62
C LEU A 286 -14.18 6.39 5.69
N LEU A 287 -14.74 5.29 6.18
CA LEU A 287 -14.95 4.08 5.40
C LEU A 287 -15.91 4.31 4.22
N ASP A 288 -17.06 4.93 4.49
CA ASP A 288 -18.07 5.20 3.46
C ASP A 288 -17.53 6.16 2.38
N SER A 289 -16.78 7.20 2.78
CA SER A 289 -16.16 8.13 1.84
C SER A 289 -15.06 7.47 0.99
N HIS A 290 -14.26 6.59 1.59
CA HIS A 290 -13.25 5.80 0.91
C HIS A 290 -13.88 4.88 -0.16
N ILE A 291 -14.81 4.01 0.26
CA ILE A 291 -15.50 3.07 -0.62
C ILE A 291 -16.19 3.80 -1.76
N GLY A 292 -16.94 4.86 -1.45
CA GLY A 292 -17.64 5.65 -2.48
C GLY A 292 -16.69 6.27 -3.51
N LYS A 293 -15.56 6.83 -3.08
CA LYS A 293 -14.55 7.40 -3.98
C LYS A 293 -13.87 6.34 -4.84
N TYR A 294 -13.50 5.21 -4.23
CA TYR A 294 -12.84 4.10 -4.92
C TYR A 294 -13.76 3.45 -5.96
N GLN A 295 -15.01 3.16 -5.61
CA GLN A 295 -15.96 2.49 -6.50
C GLN A 295 -16.35 3.34 -7.72
N GLN A 296 -16.25 4.66 -7.67
CA GLN A 296 -16.42 5.52 -8.84
C GLN A 296 -15.46 5.16 -9.98
N GLN A 297 -14.30 4.59 -9.69
CA GLN A 297 -13.32 4.14 -10.67
C GLN A 297 -13.39 2.62 -10.87
N PHE A 298 -13.34 1.84 -9.80
CA PHE A 298 -13.32 0.39 -9.88
C PHE A 298 -14.58 -0.18 -10.52
N GLY A 299 -15.75 0.36 -10.19
CA GLY A 299 -17.07 -0.06 -10.71
C GLY A 299 -17.29 0.21 -12.19
N ARG A 300 -16.40 0.93 -12.90
CA ARG A 300 -16.55 1.23 -14.34
C ARG A 300 -16.38 0.02 -15.25
N VAL A 301 -15.64 -0.99 -14.80
CA VAL A 301 -15.36 -2.19 -15.56
C VAL A 301 -15.68 -3.40 -14.73
N LYS A 302 -16.50 -4.28 -15.30
CA LYS A 302 -16.84 -5.59 -14.74
C LYS A 302 -16.40 -6.67 -15.71
N LEU A 303 -15.80 -7.72 -15.19
CA LEU A 303 -15.45 -8.93 -15.91
C LEU A 303 -16.01 -10.12 -15.12
N ASP A 304 -16.70 -11.03 -15.77
CA ASP A 304 -17.16 -12.28 -15.18
C ASP A 304 -16.93 -13.39 -16.22
N LEU A 305 -16.07 -14.32 -15.90
CA LEU A 305 -15.73 -15.48 -16.73
C LEU A 305 -16.34 -16.77 -16.18
N GLY A 306 -17.25 -16.64 -15.20
CA GLY A 306 -17.88 -17.75 -14.49
C GLY A 306 -17.06 -18.21 -13.28
N HIS A 307 -17.65 -19.17 -12.56
CA HIS A 307 -17.14 -19.66 -11.28
C HIS A 307 -16.94 -21.17 -11.31
N SER A 308 -16.07 -21.65 -10.41
CA SER A 308 -15.87 -23.08 -10.15
C SER A 308 -15.71 -23.30 -8.64
N LEU A 309 -15.71 -24.55 -8.19
CA LEU A 309 -15.44 -24.87 -6.78
C LEU A 309 -14.03 -24.40 -6.32
N ALA A 310 -13.11 -24.22 -7.27
CA ALA A 310 -11.77 -23.70 -6.98
C ALA A 310 -11.80 -22.27 -6.41
N SER A 311 -12.80 -21.45 -6.79
CA SER A 311 -12.91 -20.06 -6.36
C SER A 311 -13.11 -19.89 -4.84
N GLN A 312 -13.58 -20.94 -4.16
CA GLN A 312 -13.76 -20.94 -2.70
C GLN A 312 -12.46 -21.20 -1.92
N LYS A 313 -11.38 -21.60 -2.62
CA LYS A 313 -10.09 -21.91 -1.98
C LYS A 313 -9.28 -20.63 -1.71
N GLU A 314 -8.32 -20.73 -0.79
CA GLU A 314 -7.34 -19.69 -0.55
C GLU A 314 -6.58 -19.28 -1.81
N THR A 315 -6.22 -18.02 -1.91
CA THR A 315 -5.49 -17.48 -3.07
C THR A 315 -4.23 -18.27 -3.41
N PRO A 316 -3.32 -18.64 -2.47
CA PRO A 316 -2.14 -19.43 -2.78
C PRO A 316 -2.46 -20.83 -3.34
N VAL A 317 -3.52 -21.45 -2.83
CA VAL A 317 -3.96 -22.76 -3.30
C VAL A 317 -4.49 -22.66 -4.74
N ARG A 318 -5.30 -21.65 -5.03
CA ARG A 318 -5.81 -21.36 -6.38
C ARG A 318 -4.68 -21.16 -7.37
N LEU A 319 -3.67 -20.34 -7.02
CA LEU A 319 -2.50 -20.08 -7.86
C LEU A 319 -1.70 -21.36 -8.15
N LYS A 320 -1.47 -22.20 -7.14
CA LYS A 320 -0.75 -23.47 -7.26
C LYS A 320 -1.47 -24.47 -8.18
N GLU A 321 -2.80 -24.55 -8.08
CA GLU A 321 -3.63 -25.48 -8.83
C GLU A 321 -4.02 -24.97 -10.23
N PHE A 322 -3.76 -23.71 -10.54
CA PHE A 322 -4.21 -23.08 -11.79
C PHE A 322 -3.59 -23.67 -13.07
N ARG A 323 -2.55 -24.49 -12.99
CA ARG A 323 -1.87 -25.10 -14.16
C ARG A 323 -2.83 -25.80 -15.13
N GLU A 324 -3.98 -26.26 -14.66
CA GLU A 324 -5.00 -26.90 -15.49
C GLU A 324 -6.02 -25.92 -16.11
N GLY A 325 -5.94 -24.62 -15.78
CA GLY A 325 -6.83 -23.58 -16.33
C GLY A 325 -8.31 -23.72 -15.92
N LYS A 326 -8.60 -24.46 -14.85
CA LYS A 326 -9.99 -24.79 -14.44
C LYS A 326 -10.60 -23.79 -13.44
N ASP A 327 -10.00 -22.61 -13.27
CA ASP A 327 -10.49 -21.57 -12.37
C ASP A 327 -10.67 -20.24 -13.13
N PRO A 328 -11.77 -20.05 -13.85
CA PRO A 328 -12.03 -18.82 -14.60
C PRO A 328 -12.18 -17.59 -13.67
N ALA A 329 -12.67 -17.79 -12.45
CA ALA A 329 -12.80 -16.72 -11.47
C ALA A 329 -11.43 -16.20 -11.00
N LEU A 330 -10.35 -17.02 -11.01
CA LEU A 330 -9.00 -16.54 -10.72
C LEU A 330 -8.49 -15.60 -11.83
N VAL A 331 -8.83 -15.86 -13.09
CA VAL A 331 -8.49 -14.97 -14.22
C VAL A 331 -9.22 -13.63 -14.07
N THR A 332 -10.51 -13.66 -13.69
CA THR A 332 -11.29 -12.47 -13.36
C THR A 332 -10.63 -11.69 -12.21
N LEU A 333 -10.25 -12.38 -11.14
CA LEU A 333 -9.59 -11.78 -9.97
C LEU A 333 -8.25 -11.15 -10.36
N MET A 334 -7.42 -11.83 -11.16
CA MET A 334 -6.11 -11.31 -11.61
C MET A 334 -6.28 -10.03 -12.44
N PHE A 335 -7.24 -10.00 -13.38
CA PHE A 335 -7.53 -8.80 -14.16
C PHE A 335 -7.98 -7.64 -13.26
N GLN A 336 -8.91 -7.88 -12.36
CA GLN A 336 -9.43 -6.86 -11.45
C GLN A 336 -8.38 -6.43 -10.42
N PHE A 337 -7.49 -7.33 -10.00
CA PHE A 337 -6.38 -7.00 -9.11
C PHE A 337 -5.36 -6.06 -9.78
N GLY A 338 -5.06 -6.27 -11.07
CA GLY A 338 -4.23 -5.32 -11.84
C GLY A 338 -4.85 -3.92 -11.87
N ARG A 339 -6.17 -3.82 -12.09
CA ARG A 339 -6.90 -2.54 -12.02
C ARG A 339 -6.87 -1.92 -10.61
N TYR A 340 -7.05 -2.75 -9.58
CA TYR A 340 -6.91 -2.34 -8.19
C TYR A 340 -5.54 -1.71 -7.91
N LEU A 341 -4.46 -2.39 -8.31
CA LEU A 341 -3.09 -1.90 -8.12
C LEU A 341 -2.86 -0.55 -8.81
N LEU A 342 -3.36 -0.37 -10.03
CA LEU A 342 -3.23 0.90 -10.76
C LEU A 342 -4.02 2.04 -10.09
N ILE A 343 -5.28 1.80 -9.71
CA ILE A 343 -6.10 2.79 -9.00
C ILE A 343 -5.47 3.19 -7.67
N SER A 344 -4.88 2.21 -6.97
CA SER A 344 -4.27 2.41 -5.66
C SER A 344 -2.90 3.08 -5.70
N SER A 345 -2.18 3.00 -6.83
CA SER A 345 -0.83 3.54 -6.97
C SER A 345 -0.74 4.84 -7.77
N SER A 346 -1.79 5.24 -8.49
CA SER A 346 -1.78 6.45 -9.31
C SER A 346 -3.16 7.11 -9.37
N GLN A 347 -3.22 8.41 -9.08
CA GLN A 347 -4.43 9.22 -9.12
C GLN A 347 -4.15 10.60 -9.73
N PRO A 348 -5.14 11.25 -10.35
CA PRO A 348 -4.96 12.62 -10.88
C PRO A 348 -4.47 13.59 -9.80
N GLY A 349 -3.40 14.31 -10.11
CA GLY A 349 -2.77 15.29 -9.19
C GLY A 349 -1.67 14.72 -8.29
N GLY A 350 -1.42 13.41 -8.32
CA GLY A 350 -0.28 12.73 -7.69
C GLY A 350 0.83 12.41 -8.71
N GLN A 351 1.80 11.63 -8.27
CA GLN A 351 2.83 11.08 -9.14
C GLN A 351 2.27 9.87 -9.93
N PRO A 352 2.79 9.57 -11.13
CA PRO A 352 2.47 8.32 -11.82
C PRO A 352 2.97 7.11 -11.03
N ALA A 353 2.39 5.94 -11.25
CA ALA A 353 2.94 4.69 -10.74
C ALA A 353 4.38 4.49 -11.28
N ASN A 354 5.32 4.21 -10.39
CA ASN A 354 6.69 3.86 -10.75
C ASN A 354 6.82 2.34 -11.02
N LEU A 355 8.03 1.80 -11.25
CA LEU A 355 8.23 0.35 -11.47
C LEU A 355 7.75 -0.54 -10.31
N GLN A 356 7.59 0.01 -9.11
CA GLN A 356 7.06 -0.67 -7.92
C GLN A 356 5.58 -0.33 -7.66
N GLY A 357 4.91 0.37 -8.57
CA GLY A 357 3.61 1.00 -8.29
C GLY A 357 3.79 2.12 -7.27
N ILE A 358 3.51 1.85 -6.00
CA ILE A 358 3.83 2.72 -4.84
C ILE A 358 4.47 1.91 -3.70
N TRP A 359 4.51 0.56 -3.82
CA TRP A 359 4.97 -0.33 -2.74
C TRP A 359 6.42 -0.73 -2.93
N ASN A 360 7.27 -0.38 -1.97
CA ASN A 360 8.70 -0.69 -1.97
C ASN A 360 9.21 -0.77 -0.53
N GLN A 361 9.89 -1.86 -0.17
CA GLN A 361 10.48 -2.05 1.16
C GLN A 361 11.96 -1.64 1.25
N HIS A 362 12.60 -1.27 0.15
CA HIS A 362 14.04 -1.07 0.07
C HIS A 362 14.43 0.41 0.01
N LEU A 363 15.67 0.73 0.41
CA LEU A 363 16.32 2.01 0.11
C LEU A 363 16.81 2.05 -1.34
N LEU A 364 17.15 0.90 -1.91
CA LEU A 364 17.53 0.74 -3.31
C LEU A 364 16.64 -0.34 -3.93
N ALA A 365 15.54 0.07 -4.52
CA ALA A 365 14.61 -0.82 -5.19
C ALA A 365 15.24 -1.44 -6.45
N PRO A 366 14.76 -2.60 -6.93
CA PRO A 366 15.14 -3.10 -8.25
C PRO A 366 14.91 -2.02 -9.31
N TRP A 367 15.93 -1.77 -10.16
CA TRP A 367 15.91 -0.70 -11.15
C TRP A 367 15.64 0.69 -10.56
N ASP A 368 16.02 0.91 -9.29
CA ASP A 368 15.78 2.12 -8.49
C ASP A 368 14.30 2.53 -8.35
N GLY A 369 13.35 1.68 -8.75
CA GLY A 369 11.93 2.02 -8.74
C GLY A 369 11.57 3.19 -9.66
N LYS A 370 12.34 3.43 -10.74
CA LYS A 370 12.19 4.63 -11.61
C LYS A 370 10.89 4.68 -12.37
N TYR A 371 10.59 5.85 -12.91
CA TYR A 371 9.62 6.04 -13.99
C TYR A 371 10.29 5.70 -15.33
N THR A 372 9.95 4.57 -15.93
CA THR A 372 10.49 4.16 -17.23
C THR A 372 9.49 4.54 -18.32
N ILE A 373 9.70 5.69 -18.94
CA ILE A 373 8.75 6.27 -19.91
C ILE A 373 8.82 5.63 -21.30
N ASN A 374 9.83 4.81 -21.58
CA ASN A 374 9.98 4.14 -22.88
C ASN A 374 8.90 3.09 -23.14
N ILE A 375 8.39 2.40 -22.10
CA ILE A 375 7.28 1.46 -22.21
C ILE A 375 6.39 1.41 -20.96
N ASN A 376 6.96 1.30 -19.77
CA ASN A 376 6.19 1.04 -18.54
C ASN A 376 5.16 2.14 -18.26
N THR A 377 5.53 3.41 -18.34
CA THR A 377 4.60 4.53 -18.15
C THR A 377 3.57 4.64 -19.30
N ALA A 378 3.87 4.09 -20.49
CA ALA A 378 2.95 4.17 -21.62
C ALA A 378 1.90 3.05 -21.63
N VAL A 379 2.11 1.95 -20.86
CA VAL A 379 1.19 0.81 -20.78
C VAL A 379 0.46 0.73 -19.44
N SER A 380 0.80 1.56 -18.48
CA SER A 380 0.08 1.75 -17.21
C SER A 380 -0.97 2.86 -17.33
#